data_bfb9eb75be82c6dde530824845345c21
#
_entry.id   bfb9eb75be82c6dde530824845345c21
#
_cell.length_a   1.000
_cell.length_b   1.000
_cell.length_c   1.000
_cell.angle_alpha   90.00
_cell.angle_beta   90.00
_cell.angle_gamma   90.00
#
_symmetry.space_group_name_H-M   'P 1'
#
loop_
_entity.id
_entity.type
_entity.pdbx_description
1 polymer ?
#
loop_
_entity_poly.entity_id
_entity_poly.type
_entity_poly.pdbx_seq_one_letter_code
_entity_poly.pdbx_strand_id
1 'polypeptide(L)'
;FKKEAYTPIPMGDGQRLALRLQASRFYTVNSFNFTEPWLGGKRPVQFSVQLSQTKQFMFNPYNYTADKSRYFNISGVSVGLAKRLTVPDDYFTLSQFIGFQYYDLNEYNTGLFTFGNGSSNILSYTVALSRNNTYTDPIYPTGGSNFTLSAKLTFPYSAFNDVDYKALKDERDDLVDQL
;
A
#
# COMPACT_ATOMS: atom_id res chain seq x y z
N PHE A 1 22.84 -7.70 -13.80
CA PHE A 1 22.66 -6.89 -15.04
C PHE A 1 23.83 -7.20 -15.98
N LYS A 2 23.53 -7.86 -17.11
CA LYS A 2 24.56 -8.05 -18.15
C LYS A 2 24.63 -6.76 -18.96
N LYS A 3 25.80 -6.16 -19.05
CA LYS A 3 26.07 -4.93 -19.84
C LYS A 3 25.69 -5.06 -21.32
N GLU A 4 25.65 -6.28 -21.83
CA GLU A 4 25.33 -6.63 -23.22
C GLU A 4 23.83 -6.56 -23.55
N ALA A 5 22.96 -6.50 -22.53
CA ALA A 5 21.52 -6.36 -22.70
C ALA A 5 21.04 -4.89 -22.71
N TYR A 6 21.97 -3.95 -22.62
CA TYR A 6 21.64 -2.53 -22.61
C TYR A 6 21.48 -2.04 -24.05
N THR A 7 20.30 -2.17 -24.59
CA THR A 7 19.90 -1.45 -25.80
C THR A 7 19.41 -0.07 -25.40
N PRO A 8 19.66 1.01 -26.19
CA PRO A 8 19.23 2.37 -25.87
C PRO A 8 17.70 2.54 -25.78
N ILE A 9 16.95 1.58 -26.29
CA ILE A 9 15.51 1.42 -26.04
C ILE A 9 15.39 0.15 -25.22
N PRO A 10 15.02 0.21 -23.92
CA PRO A 10 14.91 -0.98 -23.11
C PRO A 10 13.75 -1.83 -23.61
N MET A 11 14.03 -2.75 -24.49
CA MET A 11 13.19 -3.90 -24.73
C MET A 11 13.44 -4.86 -23.56
N GLY A 12 12.79 -4.58 -22.44
CA GLY A 12 12.94 -5.40 -21.25
C GLY A 12 12.12 -6.68 -21.37
N ASP A 13 12.45 -7.65 -20.53
CA ASP A 13 11.80 -8.94 -20.36
C ASP A 13 10.35 -8.82 -19.78
N GLY A 14 9.58 -7.82 -20.26
CA GLY A 14 8.24 -7.54 -19.80
C GLY A 14 8.16 -6.71 -18.50
N GLN A 15 9.27 -6.13 -18.08
CA GLN A 15 9.31 -5.22 -16.93
C GLN A 15 8.35 -4.05 -17.13
N ARG A 16 7.66 -3.69 -16.05
CA ARG A 16 6.74 -2.57 -16.05
C ARG A 16 7.17 -1.54 -15.02
N LEU A 17 7.32 -0.31 -15.48
CA LEU A 17 7.61 0.84 -14.62
C LEU A 17 6.48 1.85 -14.81
N ALA A 18 5.86 2.23 -13.70
CA ALA A 18 4.85 3.29 -13.69
C ALA A 18 5.26 4.37 -12.69
N LEU A 19 5.30 5.61 -13.15
CA LEU A 19 5.52 6.80 -12.35
C LEU A 19 4.29 7.69 -12.47
N ARG A 20 3.71 8.07 -11.34
CA ARG A 20 2.62 9.02 -11.27
C ARG A 20 3.00 10.17 -10.36
N LEU A 21 2.99 11.37 -10.91
CA LEU A 21 3.23 12.61 -10.20
C LEU A 21 2.01 13.50 -10.42
N GLN A 22 1.37 13.88 -9.34
CA GLN A 22 0.20 14.74 -9.39
C GLN A 22 0.31 15.79 -8.29
N ALA A 23 0.26 17.06 -8.67
CA ALA A 23 0.32 18.17 -7.74
C ALA A 23 -0.87 19.11 -7.95
N SER A 24 -1.51 19.49 -6.84
CA SER A 24 -2.61 20.45 -6.77
C SER A 24 -2.35 21.41 -5.62
N ARG A 25 -3.16 22.45 -5.51
CA ARG A 25 -3.12 23.35 -4.35
C ARG A 25 -3.41 22.64 -3.04
N PHE A 26 -4.25 21.59 -3.08
CA PHE A 26 -4.78 20.93 -1.90
C PHE A 26 -4.14 19.57 -1.63
N TYR A 27 -3.51 18.97 -2.63
CA TYR A 27 -2.91 17.65 -2.46
C TYR A 27 -1.73 17.44 -3.42
N THR A 28 -0.84 16.55 -3.01
CA THR A 28 0.23 16.02 -3.84
C THR A 28 0.23 14.51 -3.74
N VAL A 29 0.28 13.82 -4.89
CA VAL A 29 0.36 12.36 -4.96
C VAL A 29 1.56 11.99 -5.82
N ASN A 30 2.47 11.24 -5.24
CA ASN A 30 3.62 10.68 -5.91
C ASN A 30 3.55 9.17 -5.76
N SER A 31 3.63 8.44 -6.85
CA SER A 31 3.74 6.99 -6.78
C SER A 31 4.70 6.45 -7.82
N PHE A 32 5.47 5.47 -7.41
CA PHE A 32 6.38 4.71 -8.23
C PHE A 32 6.00 3.23 -8.09
N ASN A 33 5.84 2.54 -9.19
CA ASN A 33 5.55 1.12 -9.21
C ASN A 33 6.49 0.44 -10.22
N PHE A 34 7.21 -0.55 -9.75
CA PHE A 34 8.07 -1.39 -10.57
C PHE A 34 7.59 -2.84 -10.46
N THR A 35 7.47 -3.51 -11.58
CA THR A 35 7.09 -4.92 -11.64
C THR A 35 8.01 -5.67 -12.58
N GLU A 36 8.63 -6.73 -12.05
CA GLU A 36 9.44 -7.70 -12.76
C GLU A 36 8.68 -9.02 -12.84
N PRO A 37 8.19 -9.46 -14.00
CA PRO A 37 7.39 -10.67 -14.12
C PRO A 37 8.20 -11.96 -13.97
N TRP A 38 9.52 -11.90 -14.21
CA TRP A 38 10.43 -13.04 -14.16
C TRP A 38 11.59 -12.75 -13.22
N LEU A 39 11.43 -13.02 -11.94
CA LEU A 39 12.44 -12.74 -10.94
C LEU A 39 13.78 -13.38 -11.28
N GLY A 40 14.79 -12.53 -11.57
CA GLY A 40 16.11 -12.96 -11.99
C GLY A 40 16.15 -13.61 -13.39
N GLY A 41 15.14 -13.41 -14.23
CA GLY A 41 15.09 -13.89 -15.61
C GLY A 41 14.93 -15.40 -15.76
N LYS A 42 14.70 -16.16 -14.70
CA LYS A 42 14.65 -17.64 -14.73
C LYS A 42 13.43 -18.25 -14.09
N ARG A 43 12.76 -17.54 -13.19
CA ARG A 43 11.64 -18.09 -12.42
C ARG A 43 10.34 -17.35 -12.75
N PRO A 44 9.23 -18.05 -12.99
CA PRO A 44 7.92 -17.42 -13.23
C PRO A 44 7.33 -16.90 -11.89
N VAL A 45 8.07 -16.05 -11.23
CA VAL A 45 7.70 -15.37 -10.00
C VAL A 45 7.75 -13.88 -10.29
N GLN A 46 6.61 -13.23 -10.20
CA GLN A 46 6.52 -11.80 -10.34
C GLN A 46 6.99 -11.12 -9.05
N PHE A 47 7.89 -10.18 -9.20
CA PHE A 47 8.33 -9.28 -8.13
C PHE A 47 7.79 -7.89 -8.36
N SER A 48 7.31 -7.23 -7.33
CA SER A 48 6.79 -5.87 -7.42
C SER A 48 7.27 -5.01 -6.24
N VAL A 49 7.59 -3.76 -6.55
CA VAL A 49 7.90 -2.73 -5.56
C VAL A 49 7.02 -1.53 -5.84
N GLN A 50 6.36 -1.05 -4.82
CA GLN A 50 5.54 0.15 -4.88
C GLN A 50 5.99 1.14 -3.80
N LEU A 51 6.24 2.36 -4.21
CA LEU A 51 6.46 3.50 -3.34
C LEU A 51 5.31 4.48 -3.57
N SER A 52 4.76 5.01 -2.50
CA SER A 52 3.68 5.98 -2.58
C SER A 52 3.83 7.06 -1.52
N GLN A 53 3.51 8.28 -1.92
CA GLN A 53 3.40 9.41 -1.00
C GLN A 53 2.17 10.22 -1.39
N THR A 54 1.31 10.47 -0.42
CA THR A 54 0.14 11.33 -0.58
C THR A 54 0.15 12.36 0.52
N LYS A 55 0.18 13.62 0.16
CA LYS A 55 0.08 14.74 1.10
C LYS A 55 -1.16 15.56 0.75
N GLN A 56 -2.00 15.79 1.72
CA GLN A 56 -3.22 16.58 1.59
C GLN A 56 -3.18 17.74 2.59
N PHE A 57 -3.56 18.92 2.13
CA PHE A 57 -3.65 20.13 2.94
C PHE A 57 -5.10 20.45 3.28
N MET A 58 -5.32 21.05 4.43
CA MET A 58 -6.65 21.46 4.83
C MET A 58 -7.14 22.66 4.00
N PHE A 59 -8.41 22.62 3.63
CA PHE A 59 -9.06 23.76 2.98
C PHE A 59 -9.43 24.83 4.03
N ASN A 60 -9.01 26.06 3.77
CA ASN A 60 -9.40 27.20 4.58
C ASN A 60 -10.60 27.90 3.91
N PRO A 61 -11.79 27.86 4.53
CA PRO A 61 -13.00 28.43 3.95
C PRO A 61 -13.03 29.98 3.94
N TYR A 62 -12.20 30.64 4.76
CA TYR A 62 -12.20 32.10 4.86
C TYR A 62 -11.51 32.79 3.69
N ASN A 63 -10.44 32.18 3.19
CA ASN A 63 -9.64 32.76 2.10
C ASN A 63 -9.59 31.87 0.85
N TYR A 64 -10.31 30.77 0.83
CA TYR A 64 -10.37 29.78 -0.27
C TYR A 64 -8.98 29.25 -0.70
N THR A 65 -8.05 29.15 0.25
CA THR A 65 -6.70 28.65 0.00
C THR A 65 -6.43 27.36 0.77
N ALA A 66 -5.36 26.67 0.38
CA ALA A 66 -4.87 25.54 1.14
C ALA A 66 -4.06 26.03 2.34
N ASP A 67 -4.41 25.58 3.53
CA ASP A 67 -3.62 25.80 4.73
C ASP A 67 -2.51 24.75 4.77
N LYS A 68 -1.30 25.19 4.48
CA LYS A 68 -0.12 24.31 4.42
C LYS A 68 0.41 23.91 5.80
N SER A 69 -0.03 24.59 6.85
CA SER A 69 0.32 24.23 8.23
C SER A 69 -0.45 23.01 8.69
N ARG A 70 -1.66 22.81 8.16
CA ARG A 70 -2.54 21.69 8.48
C ARG A 70 -2.53 20.69 7.36
N TYR A 71 -1.92 19.54 7.62
CA TYR A 71 -1.75 18.52 6.58
C TYR A 71 -1.87 17.10 7.12
N PHE A 72 -2.16 16.23 6.21
CA PHE A 72 -2.14 14.78 6.35
C PHE A 72 -1.21 14.19 5.30
N ASN A 73 -0.15 13.53 5.73
CA ASN A 73 0.84 12.90 4.85
C ASN A 73 0.87 11.40 5.08
N ILE A 74 0.77 10.64 3.99
CA ILE A 74 0.93 9.19 4.00
C ILE A 74 2.12 8.87 3.11
N SER A 75 3.10 8.18 3.65
CA SER A 75 4.20 7.61 2.90
C SER A 75 4.18 6.10 3.03
N GLY A 76 4.24 5.39 1.93
CA GLY A 76 4.13 3.95 1.92
C GLY A 76 5.15 3.28 1.02
N VAL A 77 5.64 2.14 1.48
CA VAL A 77 6.48 1.21 0.72
C VAL A 77 5.83 -0.15 0.77
N SER A 78 5.68 -0.81 -0.37
CA SER A 78 5.28 -2.21 -0.40
C SER A 78 6.13 -3.02 -1.36
N VAL A 79 6.40 -4.25 -0.95
CA VAL A 79 7.14 -5.24 -1.75
C VAL A 79 6.28 -6.48 -1.85
N GLY A 80 6.15 -7.01 -3.05
CA GLY A 80 5.30 -8.15 -3.34
C GLY A 80 5.95 -9.20 -4.20
N LEU A 81 5.51 -10.44 -3.97
CA LEU A 81 5.81 -11.60 -4.78
C LEU A 81 4.50 -12.26 -5.20
N ALA A 82 4.37 -12.59 -6.48
CA ALA A 82 3.25 -13.38 -6.96
C ALA A 82 3.76 -14.56 -7.78
N LYS A 83 3.18 -15.73 -7.51
CA LYS A 83 3.55 -16.99 -8.17
C LYS A 83 2.31 -17.71 -8.63
N ARG A 84 2.34 -18.17 -9.89
CA ARG A 84 1.35 -19.11 -10.40
C ARG A 84 1.58 -20.48 -9.79
N LEU A 85 0.53 -21.09 -9.28
CA LEU A 85 0.54 -22.44 -8.72
C LEU A 85 0.20 -23.45 -9.83
N THR A 86 0.66 -24.68 -9.66
CA THR A 86 0.35 -25.80 -10.54
C THR A 86 -0.64 -26.78 -9.90
N VAL A 87 -0.90 -26.60 -8.62
CA VAL A 87 -1.83 -27.43 -7.84
C VAL A 87 -2.81 -26.52 -7.11
N PRO A 88 -4.11 -26.73 -7.16
CA PRO A 88 -4.84 -27.85 -7.80
C PRO A 88 -4.97 -27.72 -9.32
N ASP A 89 -4.84 -26.52 -9.89
CA ASP A 89 -4.79 -26.25 -11.33
C ASP A 89 -3.92 -25.03 -11.64
N ASP A 90 -3.59 -24.83 -12.93
CA ASP A 90 -2.71 -23.75 -13.38
C ASP A 90 -3.34 -22.34 -13.36
N TYR A 91 -4.57 -22.21 -12.90
CA TYR A 91 -5.27 -20.92 -12.87
C TYR A 91 -5.14 -20.22 -11.53
N PHE A 92 -4.55 -20.88 -10.52
CA PHE A 92 -4.30 -20.29 -9.22
C PHE A 92 -3.04 -19.42 -9.20
N THR A 93 -3.16 -18.26 -8.60
CA THR A 93 -2.04 -17.34 -8.33
C THR A 93 -2.02 -17.02 -6.84
N LEU A 94 -0.88 -17.28 -6.21
CA LEU A 94 -0.59 -16.88 -4.83
C LEU A 94 0.23 -15.59 -4.87
N SER A 95 -0.28 -14.55 -4.23
CA SER A 95 0.38 -13.26 -4.07
C SER A 95 0.63 -12.96 -2.59
N GLN A 96 1.81 -12.44 -2.29
CA GLN A 96 2.22 -12.06 -0.95
C GLN A 96 2.81 -10.66 -1.00
N PHE A 97 2.38 -9.77 -0.08
CA PHE A 97 2.85 -8.40 0.00
C PHE A 97 3.21 -8.04 1.42
N ILE A 98 4.35 -7.41 1.59
CA ILE A 98 4.74 -6.75 2.82
C ILE A 98 4.67 -5.25 2.55
N GLY A 99 3.90 -4.54 3.36
CA GLY A 99 3.70 -3.10 3.25
C GLY A 99 3.99 -2.39 4.56
N PHE A 100 4.72 -1.29 4.46
CA PHE A 100 4.95 -0.35 5.55
C PHE A 100 4.34 0.99 5.15
N GLN A 101 3.54 1.57 6.04
CA GLN A 101 2.92 2.88 5.86
C GLN A 101 3.23 3.76 7.06
N TYR A 102 3.68 4.97 6.79
CA TYR A 102 3.91 6.03 7.73
C TYR A 102 2.87 7.12 7.53
N TYR A 103 2.15 7.43 8.59
CA TYR A 103 1.15 8.48 8.66
C TYR A 103 1.70 9.62 9.50
N ASP A 104 1.57 10.84 9.01
CA ASP A 104 1.98 12.05 9.70
C ASP A 104 0.86 13.09 9.57
N LEU A 105 0.31 13.48 10.72
CA LEU A 105 -0.80 14.42 10.83
C LEU A 105 -0.35 15.65 11.59
N ASN A 106 -0.67 16.81 11.05
CA ASN A 106 -0.47 18.08 11.72
C ASN A 106 -1.77 18.89 11.69
N GLU A 107 -2.43 19.00 12.85
CA GLU A 107 -3.73 19.67 13.03
C GLU A 107 -4.79 19.22 11.99
N TYR A 108 -4.77 17.96 11.59
CA TYR A 108 -5.66 17.41 10.58
C TYR A 108 -6.44 16.23 11.13
N ASN A 109 -7.72 16.41 11.38
CA ASN A 109 -8.59 15.31 11.83
C ASN A 109 -9.16 14.59 10.62
N THR A 110 -8.72 13.35 10.42
CA THR A 110 -9.18 12.49 9.31
C THR A 110 -10.36 11.59 9.68
N GLY A 111 -10.68 11.47 10.97
CA GLY A 111 -11.59 10.43 11.47
C GLY A 111 -11.02 9.01 11.45
N LEU A 112 -9.83 8.81 10.88
CA LEU A 112 -9.12 7.52 10.87
C LEU A 112 -8.34 7.27 12.17
N PHE A 113 -7.94 8.34 12.84
CA PHE A 113 -7.21 8.31 14.11
C PHE A 113 -7.96 9.11 15.14
N THR A 114 -7.75 8.79 16.40
CA THR A 114 -8.32 9.50 17.54
C THR A 114 -7.60 10.83 17.84
N PHE A 115 -6.49 11.08 17.16
CA PHE A 115 -5.66 12.27 17.33
C PHE A 115 -5.57 13.06 16.01
N GLY A 116 -5.48 14.38 16.11
CA GLY A 116 -5.28 15.29 14.97
C GLY A 116 -3.83 15.70 14.76
N ASN A 117 -2.95 15.43 15.74
CA ASN A 117 -1.51 15.70 15.71
C ASN A 117 -0.76 14.44 16.10
N GLY A 118 0.24 14.06 15.32
CA GLY A 118 1.10 12.94 15.62
C GLY A 118 1.39 12.07 14.40
N SER A 119 2.10 10.99 14.66
CA SER A 119 2.48 10.03 13.63
C SER A 119 2.08 8.62 14.01
N SER A 120 1.82 7.79 13.01
CA SER A 120 1.52 6.37 13.19
C SER A 120 2.21 5.54 12.12
N ASN A 121 2.69 4.38 12.51
CA ASN A 121 3.32 3.41 11.62
C ASN A 121 2.45 2.16 11.50
N ILE A 122 2.30 1.65 10.30
CA ILE A 122 1.56 0.41 10.04
C ILE A 122 2.42 -0.52 9.21
N LEU A 123 2.76 -1.67 9.79
CA LEU A 123 3.35 -2.78 9.07
C LEU A 123 2.27 -3.81 8.80
N SER A 124 2.11 -4.20 7.55
CA SER A 124 1.10 -5.17 7.14
C SER A 124 1.69 -6.25 6.25
N TYR A 125 1.18 -7.46 6.42
CA TYR A 125 1.44 -8.59 5.54
C TYR A 125 0.13 -9.04 4.93
N THR A 126 0.08 -9.09 3.60
CA THR A 126 -1.12 -9.47 2.84
C THR A 126 -0.83 -10.71 2.03
N VAL A 127 -1.67 -11.71 2.16
CA VAL A 127 -1.67 -12.90 1.31
C VAL A 127 -2.95 -12.92 0.52
N ALA A 128 -2.86 -13.15 -0.78
CA ALA A 128 -4.01 -13.29 -1.65
C ALA A 128 -3.87 -14.52 -2.53
N LEU A 129 -4.92 -15.33 -2.56
CA LEU A 129 -5.08 -16.45 -3.46
C LEU A 129 -6.17 -16.11 -4.46
N SER A 130 -5.82 -16.02 -5.72
CA SER A 130 -6.76 -15.75 -6.80
C SER A 130 -6.83 -16.92 -7.76
N ARG A 131 -8.00 -17.17 -8.27
CA ARG A 131 -8.25 -18.11 -9.39
C ARG A 131 -8.99 -17.38 -10.48
N ASN A 132 -8.48 -17.45 -11.68
CA ASN A 132 -9.16 -16.91 -12.85
C ASN A 132 -9.09 -17.93 -14.01
N ASN A 133 -10.22 -18.57 -14.24
CA ASN A 133 -10.42 -19.53 -15.33
C ASN A 133 -11.67 -19.13 -16.14
N THR A 134 -11.89 -17.83 -16.33
CA THR A 134 -12.98 -17.37 -17.18
C THR A 134 -12.59 -17.50 -18.64
N TYR A 135 -13.52 -17.97 -19.47
CA TYR A 135 -13.29 -18.08 -20.90
C TYR A 135 -13.15 -16.71 -21.57
N THR A 136 -12.64 -16.75 -22.79
CA THR A 136 -12.04 -15.68 -23.58
C THR A 136 -12.89 -14.43 -23.79
N ASP A 137 -14.19 -14.46 -23.52
CA ASP A 137 -15.03 -13.28 -23.60
C ASP A 137 -15.07 -12.55 -22.25
N PRO A 138 -14.40 -11.39 -22.11
CA PRO A 138 -14.38 -10.64 -20.84
C PRO A 138 -15.72 -9.98 -20.52
N ILE A 139 -16.62 -9.81 -21.50
CA ILE A 139 -17.92 -9.14 -21.34
C ILE A 139 -19.01 -10.14 -20.98
N TYR A 140 -19.02 -11.29 -21.64
CA TYR A 140 -20.00 -12.37 -21.43
C TYR A 140 -19.32 -13.73 -21.23
N PRO A 141 -18.70 -13.98 -20.08
CA PRO A 141 -18.04 -15.25 -19.83
C PRO A 141 -19.08 -16.38 -19.82
N THR A 142 -18.96 -17.32 -20.76
CA THR A 142 -19.86 -18.47 -20.89
C THR A 142 -19.53 -19.62 -19.96
N GLY A 143 -18.43 -19.50 -19.18
CA GLY A 143 -18.00 -20.52 -18.22
C GLY A 143 -16.75 -20.13 -17.47
N GLY A 144 -16.34 -20.99 -16.53
CA GLY A 144 -15.19 -20.77 -15.68
C GLY A 144 -15.54 -20.12 -14.33
N SER A 145 -14.51 -19.78 -13.56
CA SER A 145 -14.66 -19.10 -12.27
C SER A 145 -13.60 -18.05 -12.09
N ASN A 146 -13.98 -16.95 -11.45
CA ASN A 146 -13.07 -15.91 -11.03
C ASN A 146 -13.36 -15.56 -9.57
N PHE A 147 -12.41 -15.81 -8.68
CA PHE A 147 -12.50 -15.40 -7.29
C PHE A 147 -11.14 -15.03 -6.73
N THR A 148 -11.13 -14.21 -5.70
CA THR A 148 -9.95 -13.84 -4.94
C THR A 148 -10.26 -13.90 -3.45
N LEU A 149 -9.45 -14.67 -2.72
CA LEU A 149 -9.45 -14.71 -1.27
C LEU A 149 -8.21 -13.98 -0.78
N SER A 150 -8.39 -12.96 0.06
CA SER A 150 -7.28 -12.21 0.63
C SER A 150 -7.38 -12.12 2.15
N ALA A 151 -6.23 -12.23 2.80
CA ALA A 151 -6.06 -12.01 4.23
C ALA A 151 -4.97 -10.96 4.45
N LYS A 152 -5.28 -9.94 5.24
CA LYS A 152 -4.34 -8.89 5.65
C LYS A 152 -4.12 -8.96 7.14
N LEU A 153 -2.87 -9.13 7.54
CA LEU A 153 -2.40 -9.11 8.90
C LEU A 153 -1.69 -7.78 9.15
N THR A 154 -2.10 -7.05 10.16
CA THR A 154 -1.44 -5.83 10.61
C THR A 154 -0.77 -6.11 11.94
N PHE A 155 0.54 -5.88 12.02
CA PHE A 155 1.29 -6.12 13.23
C PHE A 155 1.05 -4.97 14.23
N PRO A 156 0.58 -5.26 15.45
CA PRO A 156 0.41 -4.23 16.47
C PRO A 156 1.78 -3.80 16.98
N TYR A 157 2.17 -2.56 16.71
CA TYR A 157 3.43 -1.99 17.25
C TYR A 157 3.45 -1.92 18.78
N SER A 158 2.26 -1.82 19.39
CA SER A 158 2.11 -1.86 20.84
C SER A 158 2.68 -3.13 21.49
N ALA A 159 2.77 -4.23 20.74
CA ALA A 159 3.37 -5.47 21.23
C ALA A 159 4.90 -5.43 21.31
N PHE A 160 5.56 -4.42 20.71
CA PHE A 160 7.01 -4.33 20.60
C PHE A 160 7.61 -3.10 21.30
N ASN A 161 6.76 -2.21 21.84
CA ASN A 161 7.22 -0.91 22.39
C ASN A 161 7.40 -0.89 23.91
N ASP A 162 7.14 -2.01 24.60
CA ASP A 162 7.14 -2.10 26.08
C ASP A 162 6.31 -1.00 26.78
N VAL A 163 5.36 -0.38 26.06
CA VAL A 163 4.47 0.65 26.58
C VAL A 163 3.18 -0.01 27.04
N ASP A 164 2.86 0.14 28.31
CA ASP A 164 1.60 -0.30 28.90
C ASP A 164 0.47 0.66 28.52
N TYR A 165 -0.15 0.39 27.38
CA TYR A 165 -1.29 1.19 26.88
C TYR A 165 -2.54 1.10 27.78
N LYS A 166 -2.60 0.07 28.63
CA LYS A 166 -3.70 -0.07 29.57
C LYS A 166 -3.54 0.94 30.71
N ALA A 167 -2.33 1.05 31.25
CA ALA A 167 -2.01 2.05 32.27
C ALA A 167 -2.21 3.48 31.75
N LEU A 168 -1.79 3.78 30.51
CA LEU A 168 -2.02 5.08 29.88
C LEU A 168 -3.51 5.40 29.65
N LYS A 169 -4.31 4.38 29.37
CA LYS A 169 -5.75 4.55 29.22
C LYS A 169 -6.41 4.86 30.56
N ASP A 170 -6.04 4.12 31.60
CA ASP A 170 -6.57 4.30 32.94
C ASP A 170 -6.21 5.70 33.47
N GLU A 171 -4.95 6.16 33.28
CA GLU A 171 -4.51 7.51 33.63
C GLU A 171 -5.29 8.61 32.86
N ARG A 172 -5.55 8.38 31.58
CA ARG A 172 -6.38 9.31 30.78
C ARG A 172 -7.81 9.40 31.32
N ASP A 173 -8.42 8.25 31.63
CA ASP A 173 -9.80 8.18 32.09
C ASP A 173 -9.91 8.82 33.49
N ASP A 174 -8.93 8.64 34.36
CA ASP A 174 -8.82 9.32 35.66
C ASP A 174 -8.70 10.86 35.51
N LEU A 175 -7.95 11.34 34.52
CA LEU A 175 -7.82 12.78 34.24
C LEU A 175 -9.12 13.37 33.67
N VAL A 176 -9.87 12.63 32.89
CA VAL A 176 -11.16 13.08 32.35
C VAL A 176 -12.21 13.17 33.46
N ASP A 177 -12.19 12.26 34.44
CA ASP A 177 -13.12 12.26 35.57
C ASP A 177 -12.82 13.40 36.59
N GLN A 178 -11.62 14.00 36.52
CA GLN A 178 -11.21 15.14 37.35
C GLN A 178 -11.58 16.51 36.75
N LEU A 179 -12.01 16.55 35.50
CA LEU A 179 -12.39 17.76 34.76
C LEU A 179 -13.91 17.99 34.75
#